data_c3fc43c96815773bb40bb95f76d97f9a
#
_entry.id   c3fc43c96815773bb40bb95f76d97f9a
#
_cell.length_a   1.000
_cell.length_b   1.000
_cell.length_c   1.000
_cell.angle_alpha   90.00
_cell.angle_beta   90.00
_cell.angle_gamma   90.00
#
_symmetry.space_group_name_H-M   'P 1'
#
loop_
_entity.id
_entity.type
_entity.pdbx_description
1 polymer ?
#
loop_
_entity_poly.entity_id
_entity_poly.type
_entity_poly.pdbx_seq_one_letter_code
_entity_poly.pdbx_strand_id
1 'polypeptide(L)'
;LFSVRYRYNNGQYAKNAFIKDNDGNVYYFDNTGRMAIGEKTIDGKQYFFLANGVQLRDGYRQNRRGQVFYYDENGVLNANGKQDPKPDNNNNNTSGRNQFVQIGNNVWAYYDGNGRRVTGHQNINGQELFFDNNGVQVKGRTVNENGTIRYYDANSGEMARNRFAEIEPGVWAYFNNDGAAVKGSQNINGQNLYFDQNGRQVKGALANVDGNLRYYDVNSGELYRNQFHEIDGSWYYFDGNGNAVKGMVTINGQNLLFDNNGKQIKGHLVRVNGVVRYYDPNSGEMAVNRWVEVSPGWWVYFDAQGRGQI
;
A
#
# COMPACT_ATOMS: atom_id res chain seq x y z
N LEU A 1 2.13 -19.94 -22.54
CA LEU A 1 3.22 -20.07 -21.55
C LEU A 1 3.91 -21.41 -21.80
N PHE A 2 5.12 -21.40 -22.38
CA PHE A 2 5.91 -22.62 -22.57
C PHE A 2 6.44 -23.08 -21.21
N SER A 3 6.10 -24.32 -20.82
CA SER A 3 6.63 -24.93 -19.59
C SER A 3 7.94 -25.67 -19.91
N VAL A 4 9.01 -25.31 -19.19
CA VAL A 4 10.28 -26.04 -19.29
C VAL A 4 10.14 -27.39 -18.61
N ARG A 5 10.64 -28.46 -19.27
CA ARG A 5 10.66 -29.84 -18.79
C ARG A 5 12.06 -30.43 -18.95
N TYR A 6 12.48 -31.26 -18.03
CA TYR A 6 13.73 -32.02 -18.16
C TYR A 6 13.45 -33.44 -18.66
N ARG A 7 14.16 -33.87 -19.70
CA ARG A 7 14.04 -35.22 -20.27
C ARG A 7 15.32 -36.00 -20.02
N TYR A 8 15.18 -37.17 -19.42
CA TYR A 8 16.28 -38.10 -19.23
C TYR A 8 16.68 -38.76 -20.56
N ASN A 9 17.90 -39.35 -20.59
CA ASN A 9 18.39 -40.04 -21.78
C ASN A 9 17.53 -41.24 -22.21
N ASN A 10 16.79 -41.82 -21.28
CA ASN A 10 15.81 -42.88 -21.56
C ASN A 10 14.49 -42.37 -22.17
N GLY A 11 14.37 -41.09 -22.41
CA GLY A 11 13.20 -40.45 -23.00
C GLY A 11 12.08 -40.05 -22.03
N GLN A 12 12.19 -40.40 -20.75
CA GLN A 12 11.22 -40.04 -19.70
C GLN A 12 11.42 -38.60 -19.21
N TYR A 13 10.37 -37.97 -18.74
CA TYR A 13 10.46 -36.64 -18.11
C TYR A 13 10.65 -36.74 -16.61
N ALA A 14 11.46 -35.85 -16.04
CA ALA A 14 11.61 -35.71 -14.62
C ALA A 14 10.28 -35.27 -13.99
N LYS A 15 9.87 -35.95 -12.91
CA LYS A 15 8.68 -35.63 -12.11
C LYS A 15 9.01 -35.82 -10.64
N ASN A 16 8.53 -34.89 -9.79
CA ASN A 16 8.81 -34.88 -8.35
C ASN A 16 10.32 -35.07 -8.06
N ALA A 17 11.17 -34.40 -8.83
CA ALA A 17 12.59 -34.66 -8.77
C ALA A 17 13.43 -33.36 -8.80
N PHE A 18 14.46 -33.33 -7.98
CA PHE A 18 15.54 -32.36 -8.09
C PHE A 18 16.54 -32.84 -9.15
N ILE A 19 16.91 -31.95 -10.04
CA ILE A 19 17.92 -32.19 -11.10
C ILE A 19 19.04 -31.20 -10.91
N LYS A 20 20.28 -31.69 -10.90
CA LYS A 20 21.50 -30.87 -10.86
C LYS A 20 22.12 -30.87 -12.25
N ASP A 21 22.42 -29.69 -12.79
CA ASP A 21 23.12 -29.53 -14.05
C ASP A 21 24.66 -29.63 -13.88
N ASN A 22 25.41 -29.55 -14.97
CA ASN A 22 26.87 -29.65 -14.97
C ASN A 22 27.55 -28.45 -14.30
N ASP A 23 26.87 -27.32 -14.18
CA ASP A 23 27.36 -26.09 -13.54
C ASP A 23 27.04 -26.07 -12.03
N GLY A 24 26.39 -27.13 -11.54
CA GLY A 24 26.01 -27.27 -10.13
C GLY A 24 24.67 -26.62 -9.75
N ASN A 25 23.96 -26.02 -10.70
CA ASN A 25 22.65 -25.47 -10.45
C ASN A 25 21.62 -26.59 -10.20
N VAL A 26 20.73 -26.36 -9.28
CA VAL A 26 19.67 -27.32 -8.93
C VAL A 26 18.32 -26.78 -9.37
N TYR A 27 17.52 -27.64 -9.97
CA TYR A 27 16.16 -27.37 -10.44
C TYR A 27 15.22 -28.41 -9.83
N TYR A 28 13.95 -28.07 -9.71
CA TYR A 28 12.91 -29.05 -9.32
C TYR A 28 11.84 -29.13 -10.39
N PHE A 29 11.41 -30.34 -10.68
CA PHE A 29 10.30 -30.60 -11.60
C PHE A 29 9.15 -31.26 -10.82
N ASP A 30 7.97 -30.64 -10.89
CA ASP A 30 6.79 -31.08 -10.14
C ASP A 30 6.20 -32.41 -10.66
N ASN A 31 5.09 -32.85 -10.08
CA ASN A 31 4.41 -34.09 -10.47
C ASN A 31 3.90 -34.09 -11.93
N THR A 32 3.77 -32.91 -12.55
CA THR A 32 3.40 -32.76 -13.97
C THR A 32 4.62 -32.65 -14.89
N GLY A 33 5.83 -32.65 -14.32
CA GLY A 33 7.10 -32.47 -15.02
C GLY A 33 7.42 -31.02 -15.36
N ARG A 34 6.76 -30.04 -14.77
CA ARG A 34 7.03 -28.61 -14.98
C ARG A 34 8.12 -28.13 -14.03
N MET A 35 9.03 -27.31 -14.56
CA MET A 35 10.06 -26.67 -13.76
C MET A 35 9.45 -25.71 -12.73
N ALA A 36 9.88 -25.83 -11.49
CA ALA A 36 9.47 -24.96 -10.40
C ALA A 36 10.07 -23.56 -10.55
N ILE A 37 9.26 -22.55 -10.25
CA ILE A 37 9.65 -21.14 -10.15
C ILE A 37 8.95 -20.56 -8.91
N GLY A 38 9.64 -19.66 -8.20
CA GLY A 38 9.13 -19.03 -6.99
C GLY A 38 9.15 -19.94 -5.77
N GLU A 39 8.28 -19.67 -4.81
CA GLU A 39 8.18 -20.45 -3.56
C GLU A 39 7.55 -21.81 -3.82
N LYS A 40 8.13 -22.84 -3.23
CA LYS A 40 7.63 -24.22 -3.29
C LYS A 40 7.80 -24.93 -1.94
N THR A 41 6.77 -25.65 -1.52
CA THR A 41 6.87 -26.60 -0.41
C THR A 41 6.99 -27.99 -0.98
N ILE A 42 8.08 -28.69 -0.67
CA ILE A 42 8.38 -30.03 -1.15
C ILE A 42 8.77 -30.86 0.08
N ASP A 43 8.06 -31.93 0.33
CA ASP A 43 8.24 -32.81 1.49
C ASP A 43 8.31 -32.05 2.82
N GLY A 44 7.42 -31.04 2.98
CA GLY A 44 7.30 -30.22 4.19
C GLY A 44 8.41 -29.15 4.36
N LYS A 45 9.36 -29.04 3.44
CA LYS A 45 10.41 -28.04 3.43
C LYS A 45 10.09 -26.94 2.41
N GLN A 46 10.43 -25.72 2.74
CA GLN A 46 10.21 -24.57 1.86
C GLN A 46 11.47 -24.24 1.07
N TYR A 47 11.31 -24.07 -0.23
CA TYR A 47 12.36 -23.74 -1.19
C TYR A 47 11.98 -22.52 -2.01
N PHE A 48 12.97 -21.87 -2.62
CA PHE A 48 12.75 -20.82 -3.60
C PHE A 48 13.54 -21.10 -4.88
N PHE A 49 12.86 -20.95 -6.01
CA PHE A 49 13.46 -21.08 -7.34
C PHE A 49 13.40 -19.74 -8.07
N LEU A 50 14.54 -19.30 -8.60
CA LEU A 50 14.66 -18.07 -9.37
C LEU A 50 13.77 -18.12 -10.63
N ALA A 51 13.64 -16.99 -11.34
CA ALA A 51 12.85 -16.90 -12.56
C ALA A 51 13.34 -17.84 -13.68
N ASN A 52 14.62 -18.19 -13.66
CA ASN A 52 15.23 -19.17 -14.57
C ASN A 52 15.13 -20.62 -14.05
N GLY A 53 14.46 -20.86 -12.92
CA GLY A 53 14.28 -22.17 -12.31
C GLY A 53 15.42 -22.65 -11.42
N VAL A 54 16.52 -21.90 -11.30
CA VAL A 54 17.63 -22.27 -10.40
C VAL A 54 17.22 -22.14 -8.95
N GLN A 55 17.44 -23.17 -8.15
CA GLN A 55 17.20 -23.17 -6.71
C GLN A 55 18.10 -22.16 -6.01
N LEU A 56 17.51 -21.28 -5.19
CA LEU A 56 18.28 -20.39 -4.32
C LEU A 56 18.88 -21.21 -3.18
N ARG A 57 20.21 -21.19 -3.05
CA ARG A 57 20.97 -21.92 -2.04
C ARG A 57 22.01 -21.00 -1.43
N ASP A 58 22.26 -21.17 -0.13
CA ASP A 58 23.22 -20.37 0.63
C ASP A 58 23.10 -18.86 0.36
N GLY A 59 21.86 -18.37 0.37
CA GLY A 59 21.59 -17.00 -0.04
C GLY A 59 20.32 -16.42 0.54
N TYR A 60 20.19 -15.12 0.37
CA TYR A 60 19.04 -14.33 0.84
C TYR A 60 18.13 -13.97 -0.32
N ARG A 61 16.83 -13.87 -0.01
CA ARG A 61 15.80 -13.35 -0.89
C ARG A 61 14.98 -12.31 -0.15
N GLN A 62 14.68 -11.20 -0.81
CA GLN A 62 13.71 -10.22 -0.34
C GLN A 62 12.41 -10.38 -1.14
N ASN A 63 11.26 -10.46 -0.44
CA ASN A 63 9.96 -10.48 -1.11
C ASN A 63 9.48 -9.05 -1.42
N ARG A 64 8.33 -8.92 -2.13
CA ARG A 64 7.75 -7.61 -2.49
C ARG A 64 7.34 -6.77 -1.28
N ARG A 65 7.19 -7.37 -0.09
CA ARG A 65 6.91 -6.68 1.17
C ARG A 65 8.17 -6.28 1.92
N GLY A 66 9.36 -6.51 1.32
CA GLY A 66 10.65 -6.21 1.92
C GLY A 66 11.12 -7.19 2.99
N GLN A 67 10.39 -8.29 3.22
CA GLN A 67 10.84 -9.33 4.16
C GLN A 67 11.98 -10.13 3.54
N VAL A 68 13.02 -10.38 4.34
CA VAL A 68 14.21 -11.10 3.92
C VAL A 68 14.18 -12.51 4.46
N PHE A 69 14.42 -13.47 3.57
CA PHE A 69 14.45 -14.90 3.84
C PHE A 69 15.82 -15.46 3.50
N TYR A 70 16.37 -16.31 4.36
CA TYR A 70 17.61 -17.03 4.09
C TYR A 70 17.29 -18.49 3.73
N TYR A 71 17.90 -18.98 2.67
CA TYR A 71 17.87 -20.37 2.24
C TYR A 71 19.26 -20.98 2.43
N ASP A 72 19.34 -22.11 3.14
CA ASP A 72 20.59 -22.75 3.50
C ASP A 72 21.34 -23.37 2.29
N GLU A 73 22.45 -24.03 2.54
CA GLU A 73 23.26 -24.70 1.51
C GLU A 73 22.49 -25.78 0.73
N ASN A 74 21.41 -26.33 1.31
CA ASN A 74 20.52 -27.30 0.68
C ASN A 74 19.32 -26.62 0.01
N GLY A 75 19.24 -25.27 0.08
CA GLY A 75 18.14 -24.47 -0.45
C GLY A 75 16.89 -24.48 0.39
N VAL A 76 16.95 -24.97 1.63
CA VAL A 76 15.82 -24.99 2.56
C VAL A 76 15.70 -23.67 3.28
N LEU A 77 14.47 -23.12 3.38
CA LEU A 77 14.21 -21.91 4.15
C LEU A 77 14.61 -22.12 5.61
N ASN A 78 15.52 -21.31 6.09
CA ASN A 78 15.90 -21.25 7.50
C ASN A 78 15.15 -20.10 8.18
N ALA A 79 14.14 -20.43 8.96
CA ALA A 79 13.28 -19.46 9.66
C ALA A 79 14.07 -18.62 10.70
N ASN A 80 15.21 -19.10 11.19
CA ASN A 80 16.05 -18.41 12.17
C ASN A 80 17.14 -17.55 11.54
N GLY A 81 17.22 -17.52 10.21
CA GLY A 81 18.29 -16.86 9.46
C GLY A 81 19.64 -17.58 9.62
N LYS A 82 20.60 -17.26 8.74
CA LYS A 82 21.99 -17.67 8.92
C LYS A 82 22.64 -16.72 9.92
N GLN A 83 23.39 -17.26 10.88
CA GLN A 83 24.47 -16.48 11.48
C GLN A 83 25.42 -16.11 10.34
N ASP A 84 25.80 -14.84 10.26
CA ASP A 84 26.74 -14.36 9.25
C ASP A 84 27.85 -15.38 9.00
N PRO A 85 28.20 -15.65 7.74
CA PRO A 85 29.50 -16.24 7.49
C PRO A 85 30.51 -15.31 8.18
N LYS A 86 31.18 -15.80 9.24
CA LYS A 86 32.29 -15.07 9.81
C LYS A 86 33.20 -14.69 8.64
N PRO A 87 33.62 -13.42 8.53
CA PRO A 87 34.62 -13.07 7.52
C PRO A 87 35.75 -14.09 7.68
N ASP A 88 36.08 -14.73 6.58
CA ASP A 88 37.18 -15.72 6.54
C ASP A 88 38.43 -15.05 7.12
N ASN A 89 38.82 -15.43 8.34
CA ASN A 89 39.99 -14.88 9.02
C ASN A 89 41.32 -15.34 8.39
N ASN A 90 41.25 -16.06 7.28
CA ASN A 90 42.39 -16.52 6.54
C ASN A 90 42.34 -15.98 5.11
N ASN A 91 42.75 -14.74 4.92
CA ASN A 91 43.61 -14.33 3.80
C ASN A 91 43.73 -12.82 3.75
N ASN A 92 44.92 -12.34 3.46
CA ASN A 92 45.28 -10.97 3.06
C ASN A 92 44.50 -10.47 1.81
N ASN A 93 43.23 -10.75 1.71
CA ASN A 93 42.38 -10.30 0.63
C ASN A 93 41.63 -9.05 1.10
N THR A 94 41.95 -7.89 0.54
CA THR A 94 41.29 -6.61 0.72
C THR A 94 39.84 -6.59 0.19
N SER A 95 39.32 -7.71 -0.28
CA SER A 95 37.96 -7.89 -0.76
C SER A 95 37.02 -8.06 0.42
N GLY A 96 36.16 -7.07 0.65
CA GLY A 96 35.14 -7.05 1.69
C GLY A 96 35.31 -5.96 2.73
N ARG A 97 36.11 -4.90 2.46
CA ARG A 97 36.23 -3.71 3.33
C ARG A 97 35.83 -2.46 2.60
N ASN A 98 35.06 -1.59 3.26
CA ASN A 98 34.53 -0.35 2.70
C ASN A 98 33.88 -0.55 1.35
N GLN A 99 33.04 -1.61 1.22
CA GLN A 99 32.41 -1.92 -0.06
C GLN A 99 31.03 -2.62 0.11
N PHE A 100 30.22 -2.47 -0.92
CA PHE A 100 29.02 -3.28 -1.07
C PHE A 100 29.37 -4.67 -1.58
N VAL A 101 28.72 -5.67 -1.02
CA VAL A 101 28.82 -7.06 -1.46
C VAL A 101 27.42 -7.60 -1.70
N GLN A 102 27.21 -8.19 -2.85
CA GLN A 102 25.98 -8.92 -3.13
C GLN A 102 26.04 -10.27 -2.41
N ILE A 103 25.16 -10.46 -1.42
CA ILE A 103 25.12 -11.63 -0.56
C ILE A 103 24.00 -12.60 -0.92
N GLY A 104 23.23 -12.29 -1.94
CA GLY A 104 22.14 -13.09 -2.47
C GLY A 104 21.54 -12.46 -3.71
N ASN A 105 20.53 -13.09 -4.29
CA ASN A 105 19.85 -12.54 -5.45
C ASN A 105 19.17 -11.21 -5.10
N ASN A 106 19.71 -10.11 -5.63
CA ASN A 106 19.28 -8.74 -5.36
C ASN A 106 19.31 -8.32 -3.86
N VAL A 107 20.18 -8.99 -3.08
CA VAL A 107 20.38 -8.74 -1.65
C VAL A 107 21.80 -8.27 -1.41
N TRP A 108 21.96 -7.14 -0.77
CA TRP A 108 23.24 -6.45 -0.59
C TRP A 108 23.57 -6.21 0.88
N ALA A 109 24.82 -6.25 1.21
CA ALA A 109 25.39 -5.80 2.49
C ALA A 109 26.51 -4.81 2.22
N TYR A 110 26.81 -3.94 3.20
CA TYR A 110 28.01 -3.12 3.17
C TYR A 110 28.93 -3.53 4.32
N TYR A 111 30.19 -3.70 4.01
CA TYR A 111 31.22 -4.03 4.98
C TYR A 111 32.06 -2.79 5.29
N ASP A 112 32.25 -2.51 6.56
CA ASP A 112 33.07 -1.39 7.03
C ASP A 112 34.57 -1.62 6.82
N GLY A 113 35.42 -0.67 7.25
CA GLY A 113 36.88 -0.77 7.17
C GLY A 113 37.48 -1.92 7.97
N ASN A 114 36.73 -2.51 8.89
CA ASN A 114 37.13 -3.68 9.68
C ASN A 114 36.62 -4.99 9.07
N GLY A 115 35.89 -4.93 7.95
CA GLY A 115 35.29 -6.11 7.32
C GLY A 115 34.05 -6.63 8.06
N ARG A 116 33.35 -5.78 8.80
CA ARG A 116 32.08 -6.11 9.50
C ARG A 116 30.90 -5.53 8.74
N ARG A 117 29.80 -6.26 8.68
CA ARG A 117 28.56 -5.72 8.14
C ARG A 117 28.05 -4.57 8.99
N VAL A 118 27.70 -3.47 8.35
CA VAL A 118 27.02 -2.35 9.00
C VAL A 118 25.54 -2.67 9.22
N THR A 119 24.94 -2.07 10.23
CA THR A 119 23.50 -2.17 10.55
C THR A 119 22.94 -0.79 10.84
N GLY A 120 21.61 -0.66 10.78
CA GLY A 120 20.93 0.59 11.04
C GLY A 120 21.13 1.62 9.93
N HIS A 121 20.95 2.89 10.29
CA HIS A 121 21.11 4.02 9.39
C HIS A 121 22.60 4.31 9.13
N GLN A 122 22.98 4.45 7.87
CA GLN A 122 24.34 4.69 7.45
C GLN A 122 24.38 5.75 6.35
N ASN A 123 25.36 6.68 6.45
CA ASN A 123 25.70 7.54 5.33
C ASN A 123 26.93 6.94 4.62
N ILE A 124 26.75 6.48 3.41
CA ILE A 124 27.80 5.85 2.61
C ILE A 124 27.94 6.61 1.30
N ASN A 125 29.06 7.24 1.08
CA ASN A 125 29.35 8.06 -0.10
C ASN A 125 28.29 9.17 -0.35
N GLY A 126 27.74 9.74 0.72
CA GLY A 126 26.71 10.79 0.65
C GLY A 126 25.27 10.25 0.50
N GLN A 127 25.10 8.95 0.40
CA GLN A 127 23.78 8.32 0.36
C GLN A 127 23.34 7.89 1.74
N GLU A 128 22.11 8.22 2.11
CA GLU A 128 21.47 7.77 3.35
C GLU A 128 20.80 6.42 3.12
N LEU A 129 21.39 5.38 3.71
CA LEU A 129 20.97 4.00 3.52
C LEU A 129 20.57 3.37 4.86
N PHE A 130 19.84 2.28 4.81
CA PHE A 130 19.50 1.50 6.00
C PHE A 130 19.81 0.03 5.80
N PHE A 131 20.39 -0.56 6.84
CA PHE A 131 20.68 -1.99 6.91
C PHE A 131 19.94 -2.59 8.10
N ASP A 132 19.29 -3.71 7.92
CA ASP A 132 18.59 -4.39 8.98
C ASP A 132 19.55 -4.97 10.03
N ASN A 133 19.01 -5.63 11.06
CA ASN A 133 19.81 -6.21 12.14
C ASN A 133 20.77 -7.33 11.68
N ASN A 134 20.55 -7.86 10.48
CA ASN A 134 21.42 -8.85 9.83
C ASN A 134 22.43 -8.21 8.87
N GLY A 135 22.49 -6.87 8.82
CA GLY A 135 23.34 -6.13 7.91
C GLY A 135 22.90 -6.21 6.46
N VAL A 136 21.62 -6.53 6.20
CA VAL A 136 21.06 -6.57 4.85
C VAL A 136 20.51 -5.19 4.49
N GLN A 137 20.93 -4.66 3.33
CA GLN A 137 20.45 -3.38 2.84
C GLN A 137 18.94 -3.41 2.60
N VAL A 138 18.25 -2.45 3.17
CA VAL A 138 16.81 -2.25 2.94
C VAL A 138 16.59 -1.52 1.63
N LYS A 139 15.76 -2.11 0.75
CA LYS A 139 15.35 -1.52 -0.53
C LYS A 139 13.86 -1.77 -0.77
N GLY A 140 13.18 -0.80 -1.38
CA GLY A 140 11.78 -0.94 -1.82
C GLY A 140 10.77 -1.10 -0.69
N ARG A 141 11.10 -0.66 0.53
CA ARG A 141 10.18 -0.74 1.67
C ARG A 141 10.37 0.38 2.67
N THR A 142 9.37 0.54 3.52
CA THR A 142 9.42 1.45 4.67
C THR A 142 10.09 0.78 5.87
N VAL A 143 10.74 1.61 6.68
CA VAL A 143 11.27 1.25 8.01
C VAL A 143 10.68 2.20 9.02
N ASN A 144 10.22 1.67 10.15
CA ASN A 144 9.80 2.47 11.30
C ASN A 144 10.98 2.59 12.26
N GLU A 145 11.56 3.77 12.32
CA GLU A 145 12.66 4.11 13.21
C GLU A 145 12.13 4.97 14.36
N ASN A 146 11.80 4.33 15.49
CA ASN A 146 11.28 4.99 16.68
C ASN A 146 10.06 5.91 16.41
N GLY A 147 9.08 5.41 15.65
CA GLY A 147 7.87 6.15 15.30
C GLY A 147 7.98 7.00 14.02
N THR A 148 9.18 7.18 13.50
CA THR A 148 9.43 7.86 12.22
C THR A 148 9.48 6.83 11.10
N ILE A 149 8.56 6.96 10.14
CA ILE A 149 8.49 6.08 8.97
C ILE A 149 9.35 6.69 7.87
N ARG A 150 10.31 5.91 7.34
CA ARG A 150 11.16 6.26 6.21
C ARG A 150 11.04 5.23 5.11
N TYR A 151 11.23 5.63 3.87
CA TYR A 151 11.24 4.73 2.72
C TYR A 151 12.61 4.73 2.06
N TYR A 152 13.08 3.55 1.74
CA TYR A 152 14.33 3.32 1.05
C TYR A 152 14.07 2.81 -0.36
N ASP A 153 14.57 3.55 -1.34
CA ASP A 153 14.29 3.36 -2.76
C ASP A 153 14.53 1.93 -3.23
N ALA A 154 13.67 1.42 -4.10
CA ALA A 154 13.72 0.02 -4.55
C ALA A 154 14.98 -0.32 -5.37
N ASN A 155 15.55 0.67 -6.06
CA ASN A 155 16.73 0.46 -6.90
C ASN A 155 18.03 0.81 -6.15
N SER A 156 18.10 2.07 -5.66
CA SER A 156 19.31 2.58 -5.02
C SER A 156 19.43 2.20 -3.55
N GLY A 157 18.30 1.99 -2.85
CA GLY A 157 18.25 1.88 -1.40
C GLY A 157 18.40 3.23 -0.68
N GLU A 158 18.47 4.35 -1.40
CA GLU A 158 18.62 5.66 -0.81
C GLU A 158 17.31 6.13 -0.15
N MET A 159 17.40 6.79 1.00
CA MET A 159 16.27 7.32 1.73
C MET A 159 15.52 8.38 0.90
N ALA A 160 14.21 8.21 0.75
CA ALA A 160 13.36 9.18 0.06
C ALA A 160 13.27 10.47 0.85
N ARG A 161 13.47 11.63 0.16
CA ARG A 161 13.33 12.97 0.72
C ARG A 161 12.64 13.90 -0.26
N ASN A 162 11.80 14.80 0.24
CA ASN A 162 11.10 15.81 -0.54
C ASN A 162 10.39 15.23 -1.78
N ARG A 163 9.82 14.04 -1.66
CA ARG A 163 9.17 13.37 -2.78
C ARG A 163 8.08 12.40 -2.36
N PHE A 164 7.19 12.11 -3.29
CA PHE A 164 6.30 10.95 -3.20
C PHE A 164 7.06 9.67 -3.51
N ALA A 165 6.66 8.60 -2.85
CA ALA A 165 7.05 7.24 -3.22
C ALA A 165 5.85 6.30 -3.09
N GLU A 166 5.75 5.36 -4.01
CA GLU A 166 4.82 4.25 -3.92
C GLU A 166 5.43 3.22 -2.97
N ILE A 167 4.85 3.12 -1.77
CA ILE A 167 5.39 2.27 -0.69
C ILE A 167 4.84 0.85 -0.72
N GLU A 168 3.70 0.67 -1.33
CA GLU A 168 3.03 -0.60 -1.66
C GLU A 168 2.26 -0.38 -2.97
N PRO A 169 1.88 -1.42 -3.71
CA PRO A 169 1.11 -1.25 -4.95
C PRO A 169 -0.15 -0.41 -4.74
N GLY A 170 -0.20 0.75 -5.41
CA GLY A 170 -1.29 1.73 -5.31
C GLY A 170 -1.29 2.59 -4.04
N VAL A 171 -0.36 2.39 -3.12
CA VAL A 171 -0.27 3.14 -1.86
C VAL A 171 0.92 4.10 -1.88
N TRP A 172 0.62 5.38 -1.78
CA TRP A 172 1.62 6.46 -1.84
C TRP A 172 1.86 7.09 -0.48
N ALA A 173 3.06 7.57 -0.26
CA ALA A 173 3.44 8.41 0.86
C ALA A 173 4.29 9.59 0.36
N TYR A 174 4.32 10.67 1.13
CA TYR A 174 5.24 11.78 0.89
C TYR A 174 6.26 11.86 2.03
N PHE A 175 7.51 11.97 1.67
CA PHE A 175 8.62 12.06 2.62
C PHE A 175 9.17 13.49 2.61
N ASN A 176 9.25 14.11 3.79
CA ASN A 176 9.74 15.46 3.95
C ASN A 176 11.27 15.57 3.78
N ASN A 177 11.84 16.73 4.03
CA ASN A 177 13.29 16.96 3.92
C ASN A 177 14.13 16.04 4.81
N ASP A 178 13.60 15.62 5.96
CA ASP A 178 14.29 14.73 6.89
C ASP A 178 14.07 13.25 6.59
N GLY A 179 13.37 12.95 5.49
CA GLY A 179 13.01 11.60 5.08
C GLY A 179 11.89 10.99 5.89
N ALA A 180 11.19 11.76 6.72
CA ALA A 180 10.06 11.29 7.48
C ALA A 180 8.77 11.33 6.64
N ALA A 181 7.99 10.24 6.67
CA ALA A 181 6.65 10.24 6.09
C ALA A 181 5.76 11.26 6.79
N VAL A 182 5.14 12.14 6.02
CA VAL A 182 4.20 13.14 6.55
C VAL A 182 2.88 12.48 6.95
N LYS A 183 2.16 13.08 7.89
CA LYS A 183 0.88 12.61 8.41
C LYS A 183 -0.10 13.77 8.51
N GLY A 184 -1.39 13.45 8.53
CA GLY A 184 -2.44 14.46 8.62
C GLY A 184 -2.63 15.27 7.34
N SER A 185 -3.24 16.45 7.48
CA SER A 185 -3.47 17.37 6.36
C SER A 185 -2.18 18.08 5.98
N GLN A 186 -1.85 18.04 4.69
CA GLN A 186 -0.65 18.64 4.13
C GLN A 186 -0.98 19.43 2.88
N ASN A 187 -0.32 20.57 2.69
CA ASN A 187 -0.31 21.27 1.40
C ASN A 187 1.02 20.98 0.71
N ILE A 188 1.00 20.22 -0.37
CA ILE A 188 2.19 19.83 -1.12
C ILE A 188 2.01 20.28 -2.56
N ASN A 189 2.89 21.14 -3.04
CA ASN A 189 2.84 21.74 -4.38
C ASN A 189 1.47 22.38 -4.70
N GLY A 190 0.84 23.04 -3.71
CA GLY A 190 -0.46 23.67 -3.85
C GLY A 190 -1.66 22.75 -3.71
N GLN A 191 -1.46 21.44 -3.57
CA GLN A 191 -2.52 20.45 -3.36
C GLN A 191 -2.77 20.20 -1.87
N ASN A 192 -4.04 20.15 -1.49
CA ASN A 192 -4.45 19.82 -0.12
C ASN A 192 -4.69 18.32 -0.02
N LEU A 193 -3.75 17.63 0.56
CA LEU A 193 -3.70 16.18 0.66
C LEU A 193 -3.86 15.72 2.12
N TYR A 194 -4.22 14.46 2.31
CA TYR A 194 -4.29 13.87 3.64
C TYR A 194 -3.55 12.53 3.68
N PHE A 195 -2.79 12.36 4.75
CA PHE A 195 -2.05 11.14 5.03
C PHE A 195 -2.50 10.56 6.38
N ASP A 196 -2.73 9.27 6.43
CA ASP A 196 -3.14 8.59 7.65
C ASP A 196 -2.01 8.55 8.70
N GLN A 197 -2.27 7.92 9.85
CA GLN A 197 -1.29 7.79 10.94
C GLN A 197 -0.06 6.94 10.57
N ASN A 198 -0.15 6.16 9.49
CA ASN A 198 0.95 5.38 8.94
C ASN A 198 1.67 6.09 7.77
N GLY A 199 1.32 7.36 7.50
CA GLY A 199 1.88 8.13 6.40
C GLY A 199 1.37 7.74 5.02
N ARG A 200 0.28 6.98 4.93
CA ARG A 200 -0.34 6.56 3.67
C ARG A 200 -1.26 7.65 3.15
N GLN A 201 -1.10 8.05 1.89
CA GLN A 201 -1.97 9.04 1.27
C GLN A 201 -3.38 8.46 1.11
N VAL A 202 -4.39 9.23 1.56
CA VAL A 202 -5.79 8.88 1.35
C VAL A 202 -6.20 9.35 -0.05
N LYS A 203 -6.70 8.42 -0.86
CA LYS A 203 -7.24 8.65 -2.21
C LYS A 203 -8.53 7.86 -2.40
N GLY A 204 -9.50 8.46 -3.09
CA GLY A 204 -10.76 7.81 -3.43
C GLY A 204 -11.58 7.41 -2.20
N ALA A 205 -11.42 8.10 -1.08
CA ALA A 205 -12.02 7.70 0.17
C ALA A 205 -12.43 8.89 1.05
N LEU A 206 -13.39 8.63 1.92
CA LEU A 206 -13.73 9.52 3.03
C LEU A 206 -12.74 9.37 4.17
N ALA A 207 -12.37 10.48 4.78
CA ALA A 207 -11.58 10.52 6.02
C ALA A 207 -12.23 11.46 7.03
N ASN A 208 -12.21 11.07 8.30
CA ASN A 208 -12.57 11.98 9.40
C ASN A 208 -11.33 12.76 9.80
N VAL A 209 -11.37 14.05 9.58
CA VAL A 209 -10.26 14.97 9.86
C VAL A 209 -10.76 16.03 10.83
N ASP A 210 -10.28 15.99 12.07
CA ASP A 210 -10.68 16.92 13.14
C ASP A 210 -12.20 16.99 13.35
N GLY A 211 -12.86 15.82 13.31
CA GLY A 211 -14.31 15.70 13.48
C GLY A 211 -15.15 16.01 12.22
N ASN A 212 -14.53 16.39 11.13
CA ASN A 212 -15.16 16.68 9.85
C ASN A 212 -14.91 15.57 8.84
N LEU A 213 -15.97 15.15 8.16
CA LEU A 213 -15.88 14.17 7.10
C LEU A 213 -15.45 14.89 5.81
N ARG A 214 -14.38 14.39 5.17
CA ARG A 214 -13.79 14.95 3.95
C ARG A 214 -13.55 13.85 2.94
N TYR A 215 -13.62 14.18 1.65
CA TYR A 215 -13.32 13.24 0.57
C TYR A 215 -12.09 13.71 -0.22
N TYR A 216 -11.25 12.76 -0.56
CA TYR A 216 -10.03 12.99 -1.32
C TYR A 216 -10.11 12.27 -2.67
N ASP A 217 -9.80 12.99 -3.75
CA ASP A 217 -9.91 12.51 -5.12
C ASP A 217 -9.16 11.19 -5.36
N VAL A 218 -9.76 10.29 -6.13
CA VAL A 218 -9.22 8.94 -6.37
C VAL A 218 -7.90 8.94 -7.14
N ASN A 219 -7.68 9.94 -7.99
CA ASN A 219 -6.46 10.02 -8.81
C ASN A 219 -5.40 10.90 -8.16
N SER A 220 -5.76 12.14 -7.82
CA SER A 220 -4.84 13.14 -7.28
C SER A 220 -4.66 13.07 -5.77
N GLY A 221 -5.68 12.60 -5.04
CA GLY A 221 -5.77 12.72 -3.59
C GLY A 221 -6.12 14.15 -3.13
N GLU A 222 -6.46 15.06 -4.04
CA GLU A 222 -6.84 16.44 -3.71
C GLU A 222 -8.16 16.47 -2.94
N LEU A 223 -8.25 17.34 -1.95
CA LEU A 223 -9.46 17.57 -1.17
C LEU A 223 -10.61 18.10 -2.03
N TYR A 224 -11.77 17.45 -2.00
CA TYR A 224 -12.98 17.94 -2.65
C TYR A 224 -13.56 19.16 -1.93
N ARG A 225 -13.91 20.18 -2.72
CA ARG A 225 -14.50 21.44 -2.23
C ARG A 225 -15.58 21.96 -3.16
N ASN A 226 -16.62 22.58 -2.58
CA ASN A 226 -17.68 23.25 -3.31
C ASN A 226 -18.32 22.34 -4.39
N GLN A 227 -18.52 21.07 -4.10
CA GLN A 227 -19.06 20.12 -5.08
C GLN A 227 -19.82 18.96 -4.45
N PHE A 228 -20.74 18.42 -5.24
CA PHE A 228 -21.38 17.15 -4.96
C PHE A 228 -20.50 15.99 -5.39
N HIS A 229 -20.59 14.90 -4.67
CA HIS A 229 -19.96 13.63 -5.05
C HIS A 229 -20.78 12.45 -4.56
N GLU A 230 -20.96 11.45 -5.43
CA GLU A 230 -21.62 10.20 -5.10
C GLU A 230 -20.58 9.17 -4.63
N ILE A 231 -20.83 8.61 -3.45
CA ILE A 231 -19.97 7.59 -2.84
C ILE A 231 -20.87 6.45 -2.39
N ASP A 232 -20.66 5.26 -2.93
CA ASP A 232 -21.42 4.05 -2.60
C ASP A 232 -22.95 4.25 -2.65
N GLY A 233 -23.42 4.93 -3.70
CA GLY A 233 -24.84 5.21 -3.93
C GLY A 233 -25.44 6.31 -3.04
N SER A 234 -24.64 6.99 -2.25
CA SER A 234 -25.07 8.14 -1.42
C SER A 234 -24.41 9.42 -1.92
N TRP A 235 -25.19 10.49 -2.01
CA TRP A 235 -24.68 11.80 -2.40
C TRP A 235 -24.24 12.60 -1.19
N TYR A 236 -23.12 13.31 -1.34
CA TYR A 236 -22.55 14.25 -0.38
C TYR A 236 -22.32 15.58 -1.05
N TYR A 237 -22.33 16.65 -0.27
CA TYR A 237 -21.79 17.94 -0.70
C TYR A 237 -20.65 18.35 0.21
N PHE A 238 -19.54 18.72 -0.36
CA PHE A 238 -18.37 19.22 0.35
C PHE A 238 -18.30 20.74 0.21
N ASP A 239 -18.27 21.45 1.32
CA ASP A 239 -18.26 22.91 1.36
C ASP A 239 -16.90 23.48 0.92
N GLY A 240 -16.73 24.82 1.02
CA GLY A 240 -15.48 25.51 0.65
C GLY A 240 -14.27 25.10 1.50
N ASN A 241 -14.48 24.52 2.67
CA ASN A 241 -13.43 23.97 3.52
C ASN A 241 -13.20 22.46 3.28
N GLY A 242 -13.97 21.87 2.38
CA GLY A 242 -13.94 20.44 2.08
C GLY A 242 -14.70 19.58 3.09
N ASN A 243 -15.49 20.16 3.97
CA ASN A 243 -16.25 19.41 4.95
C ASN A 243 -17.58 18.95 4.36
N ALA A 244 -17.96 17.70 4.56
CA ALA A 244 -19.28 17.22 4.21
C ALA A 244 -20.32 17.96 5.03
N VAL A 245 -21.29 18.60 4.36
CA VAL A 245 -22.35 19.34 5.02
C VAL A 245 -23.34 18.41 5.70
N LYS A 246 -24.02 18.91 6.72
CA LYS A 246 -25.02 18.15 7.51
C LYS A 246 -26.22 19.05 7.79
N GLY A 247 -27.38 18.43 8.00
CA GLY A 247 -28.61 19.14 8.29
C GLY A 247 -29.20 19.81 7.06
N MET A 248 -30.02 20.81 7.29
CA MET A 248 -30.67 21.61 6.22
C MET A 248 -29.70 22.65 5.70
N VAL A 249 -29.50 22.66 4.39
CA VAL A 249 -28.52 23.55 3.71
C VAL A 249 -29.14 24.04 2.40
N THR A 250 -28.93 25.30 2.07
CA THR A 250 -29.27 25.84 0.75
C THR A 250 -28.02 25.86 -0.12
N ILE A 251 -28.05 25.10 -1.22
CA ILE A 251 -26.95 24.99 -2.18
C ILE A 251 -27.47 25.30 -3.56
N ASN A 252 -26.87 26.28 -4.24
CA ASN A 252 -27.29 26.75 -5.56
C ASN A 252 -28.81 27.08 -5.64
N GLY A 253 -29.39 27.67 -4.58
CA GLY A 253 -30.79 28.01 -4.49
C GLY A 253 -31.74 26.86 -4.13
N GLN A 254 -31.24 25.64 -3.99
CA GLN A 254 -32.00 24.47 -3.58
C GLN A 254 -31.89 24.22 -2.08
N ASN A 255 -33.00 23.96 -1.43
CA ASN A 255 -33.04 23.58 -0.01
C ASN A 255 -32.94 22.07 0.11
N LEU A 256 -31.81 21.60 0.59
CA LEU A 256 -31.41 20.20 0.68
C LEU A 256 -31.30 19.77 2.14
N LEU A 257 -31.33 18.44 2.36
CA LEU A 257 -31.11 17.86 3.69
C LEU A 257 -30.04 16.79 3.60
N PHE A 258 -29.11 16.85 4.54
CA PHE A 258 -28.09 15.83 4.74
C PHE A 258 -28.21 15.26 6.16
N ASP A 259 -28.02 13.97 6.30
CA ASP A 259 -28.05 13.31 7.60
C ASP A 259 -26.79 13.63 8.45
N ASN A 260 -26.71 13.05 9.65
CA ASN A 260 -25.57 13.27 10.55
C ASN A 260 -24.28 12.66 10.03
N ASN A 261 -24.34 11.79 9.02
CA ASN A 261 -23.18 11.21 8.33
C ASN A 261 -22.82 11.97 7.04
N GLY A 262 -23.52 13.06 6.72
CA GLY A 262 -23.32 13.85 5.51
C GLY A 262 -24.00 13.27 4.27
N LYS A 263 -24.81 12.24 4.38
CA LYS A 263 -25.53 11.64 3.24
C LYS A 263 -26.78 12.46 2.93
N GLN A 264 -26.95 12.83 1.65
CA GLN A 264 -28.14 13.56 1.20
C GLN A 264 -29.39 12.69 1.34
N ILE A 265 -30.44 13.28 1.90
CA ILE A 265 -31.75 12.66 2.01
C ILE A 265 -32.53 12.96 0.73
N LYS A 266 -32.96 11.91 0.05
CA LYS A 266 -33.79 11.99 -1.18
C LYS A 266 -34.94 10.99 -1.10
N GLY A 267 -36.10 11.38 -1.66
CA GLY A 267 -37.27 10.48 -1.79
C GLY A 267 -37.92 10.10 -0.47
N HIS A 268 -37.69 10.87 0.59
CA HIS A 268 -38.22 10.54 1.92
C HIS A 268 -39.03 11.66 2.56
N LEU A 269 -40.10 11.24 3.26
CA LEU A 269 -40.76 12.05 4.23
C LEU A 269 -40.00 11.99 5.55
N VAL A 270 -39.55 13.13 6.06
CA VAL A 270 -38.73 13.21 7.27
C VAL A 270 -39.25 14.25 8.23
N ARG A 271 -39.04 14.02 9.53
CA ARG A 271 -39.34 15.02 10.57
C ARG A 271 -38.06 15.73 10.96
N VAL A 272 -37.95 17.01 10.64
CA VAL A 272 -36.82 17.86 10.96
C VAL A 272 -37.26 18.94 11.93
N ASN A 273 -36.67 18.96 13.13
CA ASN A 273 -37.03 19.89 14.19
C ASN A 273 -38.55 19.91 14.50
N GLY A 274 -39.18 18.73 14.53
CA GLY A 274 -40.61 18.58 14.80
C GLY A 274 -41.51 18.83 13.59
N VAL A 275 -40.98 19.30 12.47
CA VAL A 275 -41.72 19.63 11.24
C VAL A 275 -41.56 18.54 10.21
N VAL A 276 -42.66 18.10 9.60
CA VAL A 276 -42.65 17.12 8.52
C VAL A 276 -42.31 17.80 7.20
N ARG A 277 -41.30 17.23 6.49
CA ARG A 277 -40.83 17.70 5.19
C ARG A 277 -40.62 16.52 4.24
N TYR A 278 -40.70 16.81 2.95
CA TYR A 278 -40.40 15.83 1.90
C TYR A 278 -39.31 16.37 0.99
N TYR A 279 -38.38 15.48 0.64
CA TYR A 279 -37.28 15.78 -0.26
C TYR A 279 -37.37 14.94 -1.53
N ASP A 280 -37.31 15.60 -2.67
CA ASP A 280 -37.52 15.01 -3.99
C ASP A 280 -36.57 13.82 -4.26
N PRO A 281 -37.05 12.71 -4.87
CA PRO A 281 -36.20 11.51 -5.07
C PRO A 281 -35.07 11.71 -6.06
N ASN A 282 -35.19 12.65 -7.00
CA ASN A 282 -34.17 12.91 -8.00
C ASN A 282 -33.24 14.04 -7.57
N SER A 283 -33.78 15.23 -7.32
CA SER A 283 -32.99 16.42 -6.97
C SER A 283 -32.60 16.49 -5.49
N GLY A 284 -33.38 15.88 -4.61
CA GLY A 284 -33.26 16.05 -3.16
C GLY A 284 -33.80 17.40 -2.67
N GLU A 285 -34.40 18.21 -3.54
CA GLU A 285 -34.94 19.51 -3.16
C GLU A 285 -36.18 19.38 -2.28
N MET A 286 -36.30 20.23 -1.26
CA MET A 286 -37.43 20.26 -0.37
C MET A 286 -38.73 20.67 -1.13
N ALA A 287 -39.77 19.89 -0.97
CA ALA A 287 -41.07 20.19 -1.54
C ALA A 287 -41.69 21.45 -0.89
N VAL A 288 -42.11 22.41 -1.71
CA VAL A 288 -42.80 23.64 -1.29
C VAL A 288 -43.96 23.93 -2.21
N ASN A 289 -45.05 24.50 -1.67
CA ASN A 289 -46.22 24.92 -2.41
C ASN A 289 -46.80 23.85 -3.36
N ARG A 290 -46.76 22.58 -2.95
CA ARG A 290 -47.23 21.47 -3.81
C ARG A 290 -47.75 20.26 -3.03
N TRP A 291 -48.58 19.48 -3.69
CA TRP A 291 -48.93 18.13 -3.27
C TRP A 291 -47.86 17.14 -3.69
N VAL A 292 -47.53 16.20 -2.83
CA VAL A 292 -46.62 15.11 -3.10
C VAL A 292 -47.26 13.79 -2.65
N GLU A 293 -47.21 12.79 -3.51
CA GLU A 293 -47.52 11.42 -3.14
C GLU A 293 -46.31 10.85 -2.38
N VAL A 294 -46.45 10.76 -1.06
CA VAL A 294 -45.37 10.33 -0.16
C VAL A 294 -45.31 8.81 0.01
N SER A 295 -46.38 8.13 -0.33
CA SER A 295 -46.50 6.70 -0.51
C SER A 295 -47.74 6.41 -1.38
N PRO A 296 -47.88 5.22 -1.98
CA PRO A 296 -48.95 4.90 -2.87
C PRO A 296 -50.35 5.25 -2.29
N GLY A 297 -51.07 6.18 -2.95
CA GLY A 297 -52.36 6.67 -2.53
C GLY A 297 -52.35 7.65 -1.37
N TRP A 298 -51.23 7.99 -0.79
CA TRP A 298 -51.13 8.94 0.31
C TRP A 298 -50.46 10.24 -0.12
N TRP A 299 -51.23 11.33 -0.16
CA TRP A 299 -50.83 12.65 -0.61
C TRP A 299 -50.72 13.62 0.57
N VAL A 300 -49.66 14.43 0.58
CA VAL A 300 -49.41 15.48 1.56
C VAL A 300 -49.15 16.80 0.84
N TYR A 301 -49.79 17.87 1.30
CA TYR A 301 -49.51 19.23 0.82
C TYR A 301 -48.37 19.83 1.66
N PHE A 302 -47.40 20.42 0.98
CA PHE A 302 -46.29 21.15 1.61
C PHE A 302 -46.47 22.63 1.33
N ASP A 303 -46.50 23.47 2.40
CA ASP A 303 -46.64 24.92 2.30
C ASP A 303 -45.36 25.61 1.76
N ALA A 304 -45.37 26.97 1.70
CA ALA A 304 -44.26 27.77 1.22
C ALA A 304 -42.96 27.60 2.04
N GLN A 305 -43.05 27.12 3.27
CA GLN A 305 -41.93 26.82 4.16
C GLN A 305 -41.57 25.32 4.16
N GLY A 306 -42.18 24.54 3.27
CA GLY A 306 -41.98 23.10 3.18
C GLY A 306 -42.52 22.28 4.35
N ARG A 307 -43.54 22.82 5.07
CA ARG A 307 -44.18 22.12 6.18
C ARG A 307 -45.33 21.26 5.65
N GLY A 308 -45.21 19.96 5.89
CA GLY A 308 -46.29 19.01 5.52
C GLY A 308 -47.48 19.13 6.46
N GLN A 309 -48.67 19.24 5.88
CA GLN A 309 -49.93 19.20 6.61
C GLN A 309 -50.43 17.76 6.58
N ILE A 310 -50.23 17.06 7.71
CA ILE A 310 -50.59 15.66 7.91
C ILE A 310 -51.85 15.60 8.75
#